data_a7cbdc26e95fa7c14d6c9ccb3c4c3116
#
_entry.id   a7cbdc26e95fa7c14d6c9ccb3c4c3116
#
_cell.length_a   1.000
_cell.length_b   1.000
_cell.length_c   1.000
_cell.angle_alpha   90.00
_cell.angle_beta   90.00
_cell.angle_gamma   90.00
#
_symmetry.space_group_name_H-M   'P 1'
#
loop_
_entity.id
_entity.type
_entity.pdbx_description
1 polymer ?
#
loop_
_entity_poly.entity_id
_entity_poly.type
_entity_poly.pdbx_seq_one_letter_code
_entity_poly.pdbx_strand_id
1 'polypeptide(L)'
;MTAVLNGKQVLAPPKDIAEVKNAFEIYERLDELDPYSVDDLLTAHDIMTRGLVEKSGVFRSRPEGVVDNEGNVLHFGTPPQYVPDLVMELLDWAKTSEIHMLIRSCVFHYELELIHPFADGNGRVCRLWHTLLLSQWNPAFAWLPVESIIHDRQQEYYAAINVSNDAGESTVFIEFMLSAIKASLMDAISMSDKMSDEKMDKATLRWKKIEEYLKTHDYIMNADVRGVVGNGESNSCPISN
;
A
#
# COMPACT_ATOMS: atom_id res chain seq x y z
N MET A 1 -9.53 -5.98 -7.49
CA MET A 1 -8.39 -6.62 -6.80
C MET A 1 -8.77 -7.97 -6.19
N THR A 2 -9.63 -8.06 -5.18
CA THR A 2 -10.00 -9.31 -4.47
C THR A 2 -10.43 -10.48 -5.37
N ALA A 3 -11.13 -10.24 -6.47
CA ALA A 3 -11.55 -11.29 -7.41
C ALA A 3 -10.39 -11.95 -8.14
N VAL A 4 -9.35 -11.18 -8.51
CA VAL A 4 -8.13 -11.67 -9.16
C VAL A 4 -7.33 -12.55 -8.21
N LEU A 5 -7.16 -12.10 -6.97
CA LEU A 5 -6.41 -12.82 -5.93
C LEU A 5 -7.09 -14.12 -5.51
N ASN A 6 -8.42 -14.17 -5.54
CA ASN A 6 -9.21 -15.38 -5.26
C ASN A 6 -9.36 -16.33 -6.46
N GLY A 7 -8.61 -16.13 -7.54
CA GLY A 7 -8.64 -17.01 -8.72
C GLY A 7 -9.94 -16.97 -9.53
N LYS A 8 -10.82 -15.98 -9.29
CA LYS A 8 -12.03 -15.82 -10.08
C LYS A 8 -11.70 -15.31 -11.48
N GLN A 9 -12.46 -15.74 -12.48
CA GLN A 9 -12.35 -15.18 -13.82
C GLN A 9 -12.74 -13.70 -13.81
N VAL A 10 -11.80 -12.82 -14.18
CA VAL A 10 -11.98 -11.38 -14.28
C VAL A 10 -11.80 -10.99 -15.74
N LEU A 11 -12.74 -10.25 -16.30
CA LEU A 11 -12.61 -9.64 -17.61
C LEU A 11 -11.82 -8.33 -17.46
N ALA A 12 -10.51 -8.43 -17.58
CA ALA A 12 -9.57 -7.30 -17.60
C ALA A 12 -8.42 -7.61 -18.56
N PRO A 13 -7.72 -6.60 -19.10
CA PRO A 13 -6.52 -6.82 -19.88
C PRO A 13 -5.50 -7.67 -19.12
N PRO A 14 -4.82 -8.64 -19.77
CA PRO A 14 -3.83 -9.49 -19.11
C PRO A 14 -2.74 -8.71 -18.36
N LYS A 15 -2.36 -7.52 -18.88
CA LYS A 15 -1.39 -6.62 -18.26
C LYS A 15 -1.88 -6.14 -16.88
N ASP A 16 -3.13 -5.71 -16.76
CA ASP A 16 -3.70 -5.22 -15.50
C ASP A 16 -3.79 -6.34 -14.46
N ILE A 17 -4.11 -7.55 -14.91
CA ILE A 17 -4.12 -8.74 -14.02
C ILE A 17 -2.72 -9.06 -13.53
N ALA A 18 -1.71 -8.99 -14.42
CA ALA A 18 -0.32 -9.22 -14.05
C ALA A 18 0.17 -8.15 -13.04
N GLU A 19 -0.17 -6.88 -13.26
CA GLU A 19 0.19 -5.79 -12.36
C GLU A 19 -0.36 -6.00 -10.94
N VAL A 20 -1.64 -6.39 -10.81
CA VAL A 20 -2.24 -6.67 -9.51
C VAL A 20 -1.57 -7.86 -8.82
N LYS A 21 -1.24 -8.93 -9.56
CA LYS A 21 -0.57 -10.11 -8.99
C LYS A 21 0.85 -9.80 -8.54
N ASN A 22 1.60 -9.08 -9.36
CA ASN A 22 2.97 -8.68 -9.05
C ASN A 22 3.01 -7.77 -7.81
N ALA A 23 2.11 -6.78 -7.74
CA ALA A 23 1.99 -5.92 -6.57
C ALA A 23 1.65 -6.74 -5.31
N PHE A 24 0.69 -7.66 -5.41
CA PHE A 24 0.34 -8.53 -4.27
C PHE A 24 1.54 -9.38 -3.83
N GLU A 25 2.26 -10.02 -4.77
CA GLU A 25 3.43 -10.85 -4.48
C GLU A 25 4.50 -10.09 -3.69
N ILE A 26 4.83 -8.86 -4.11
CA ILE A 26 5.89 -8.10 -3.44
C ILE A 26 5.45 -7.54 -2.08
N TYR A 27 4.17 -7.16 -1.93
CA TYR A 27 3.65 -6.71 -0.63
C TYR A 27 3.55 -7.85 0.39
N GLU A 28 3.27 -9.08 -0.02
CA GLU A 28 3.32 -10.27 0.84
C GLU A 28 4.74 -10.58 1.35
N ARG A 29 5.75 -10.10 0.63
CA ARG A 29 7.17 -10.30 0.93
C ARG A 29 7.86 -9.05 1.45
N LEU A 30 7.10 -8.05 1.88
CA LEU A 30 7.64 -6.75 2.28
C LEU A 30 8.64 -6.87 3.46
N ASP A 31 8.40 -7.82 4.37
CA ASP A 31 9.25 -8.08 5.53
C ASP A 31 10.54 -8.85 5.22
N GLU A 32 10.65 -9.42 4.01
CA GLU A 32 11.87 -10.08 3.52
C GLU A 32 12.90 -9.08 2.97
N LEU A 33 12.48 -7.83 2.67
CA LEU A 33 13.31 -6.82 2.02
C LEU A 33 14.12 -6.00 3.02
N ASP A 34 15.40 -5.79 2.74
CA ASP A 34 16.23 -4.79 3.40
C ASP A 34 16.02 -3.43 2.72
N PRO A 35 15.44 -2.42 3.40
CA PRO A 35 15.18 -1.10 2.81
C PRO A 35 16.45 -0.33 2.42
N TYR A 36 17.63 -0.83 2.78
CA TYR A 36 18.93 -0.21 2.51
C TYR A 36 19.79 -0.99 1.52
N SER A 37 19.23 -2.02 0.89
CA SER A 37 19.90 -2.89 -0.09
C SER A 37 19.53 -2.50 -1.52
N VAL A 38 20.56 -2.28 -2.35
CA VAL A 38 20.38 -2.08 -3.81
C VAL A 38 19.82 -3.35 -4.45
N ASP A 39 20.30 -4.53 -4.04
CA ASP A 39 19.86 -5.82 -4.61
C ASP A 39 18.37 -6.07 -4.33
N ASP A 40 17.89 -5.68 -3.13
CA ASP A 40 16.48 -5.80 -2.79
C ASP A 40 15.62 -4.77 -3.53
N LEU A 41 16.13 -3.56 -3.76
CA LEU A 41 15.46 -2.57 -4.61
C LEU A 41 15.29 -3.10 -6.05
N LEU A 42 16.32 -3.71 -6.61
CA LEU A 42 16.27 -4.31 -7.94
C LEU A 42 15.34 -5.53 -7.95
N THR A 43 15.37 -6.36 -6.91
CA THR A 43 14.47 -7.51 -6.77
C THR A 43 13.01 -7.07 -6.68
N ALA A 44 12.72 -6.04 -5.90
CA ALA A 44 11.37 -5.48 -5.78
C ALA A 44 10.87 -4.94 -7.12
N HIS A 45 11.73 -4.22 -7.86
CA HIS A 45 11.40 -3.77 -9.20
C HIS A 45 11.16 -4.94 -10.16
N ASP A 46 11.98 -6.00 -10.12
CA ASP A 46 11.79 -7.20 -10.95
C ASP A 46 10.42 -7.83 -10.70
N ILE A 47 10.09 -8.11 -9.45
CA ILE A 47 8.80 -8.72 -9.09
C ILE A 47 7.64 -7.82 -9.54
N MET A 48 7.70 -6.52 -9.23
CA MET A 48 6.61 -5.58 -9.49
C MET A 48 6.36 -5.35 -10.98
N THR A 49 7.39 -5.44 -11.81
CA THR A 49 7.31 -5.12 -13.25
C THR A 49 7.43 -6.34 -14.16
N ARG A 50 7.54 -7.54 -13.60
CA ARG A 50 7.70 -8.80 -14.34
C ARG A 50 6.58 -9.00 -15.36
N GLY A 51 6.96 -9.17 -16.63
CA GLY A 51 6.02 -9.33 -17.75
C GLY A 51 5.28 -8.05 -18.15
N LEU A 52 5.59 -6.90 -17.53
CA LEU A 52 5.03 -5.59 -17.87
C LEU A 52 6.00 -4.71 -18.63
N VAL A 53 7.30 -4.90 -18.41
CA VAL A 53 8.40 -4.15 -19.04
C VAL A 53 9.38 -5.09 -19.74
N GLU A 54 10.16 -4.58 -20.65
CA GLU A 54 11.15 -5.37 -21.41
C GLU A 54 12.29 -5.86 -20.51
N LYS A 55 12.76 -5.01 -19.60
CA LYS A 55 13.84 -5.31 -18.66
C LYS A 55 13.40 -4.93 -17.24
N SER A 56 13.18 -5.94 -16.42
CA SER A 56 12.88 -5.77 -15.00
C SER A 56 14.14 -5.99 -14.15
N GLY A 57 14.18 -5.45 -12.93
CA GLY A 57 15.27 -5.66 -11.98
C GLY A 57 16.61 -5.06 -12.37
N VAL A 58 16.64 -4.08 -13.26
CA VAL A 58 17.88 -3.42 -13.70
C VAL A 58 17.69 -1.92 -13.84
N PHE A 59 18.72 -1.15 -13.52
CA PHE A 59 18.72 0.27 -13.77
C PHE A 59 18.69 0.57 -15.27
N ARG A 60 18.04 1.68 -15.64
CA ARG A 60 17.99 2.13 -17.01
C ARG A 60 19.38 2.52 -17.54
N SER A 61 19.60 2.28 -18.80
CA SER A 61 20.84 2.64 -19.49
C SER A 61 20.67 3.78 -20.49
N ARG A 62 19.45 4.33 -20.60
CA ARG A 62 19.10 5.44 -21.52
C ARG A 62 18.55 6.61 -20.71
N PRO A 63 18.70 7.85 -21.23
CA PRO A 63 17.97 8.99 -20.70
C PRO A 63 16.46 8.73 -20.75
N GLU A 64 15.77 9.01 -19.66
CA GLU A 64 14.31 8.93 -19.56
C GLU A 64 13.78 10.24 -18.98
N GLY A 65 12.56 10.61 -19.34
CA GLY A 65 11.85 11.76 -18.80
C GLY A 65 10.51 11.33 -18.22
N VAL A 66 10.13 11.95 -17.13
CA VAL A 66 8.77 11.83 -16.59
C VAL A 66 7.87 12.73 -17.43
N VAL A 67 6.80 12.15 -17.96
CA VAL A 67 5.79 12.89 -18.72
C VAL A 67 4.44 12.82 -18.02
N ASP A 68 3.65 13.89 -18.13
CA ASP A 68 2.27 13.87 -17.69
C ASP A 68 1.35 13.10 -18.67
N ASN A 69 0.07 13.00 -18.32
CA ASN A 69 -0.93 12.34 -19.17
C ASN A 69 -1.16 13.05 -20.52
N GLU A 70 -0.70 14.28 -20.65
CA GLU A 70 -0.81 15.11 -21.87
C GLU A 70 0.46 15.03 -22.74
N GLY A 71 1.52 14.34 -22.24
CA GLY A 71 2.81 14.16 -22.93
C GLY A 71 3.81 15.31 -22.69
N ASN A 72 3.54 16.23 -21.77
CA ASN A 72 4.50 17.26 -21.40
C ASN A 72 5.59 16.66 -20.51
N VAL A 73 6.84 17.00 -20.75
CA VAL A 73 7.96 16.57 -19.92
C VAL A 73 7.92 17.33 -18.60
N LEU A 74 7.65 16.63 -17.51
CA LEU A 74 7.64 17.17 -16.16
C LEU A 74 9.05 17.27 -15.57
N HIS A 75 9.88 16.27 -15.86
CA HIS A 75 11.23 16.18 -15.33
C HIS A 75 12.08 15.29 -16.25
N PHE A 76 13.36 15.64 -16.44
CA PHE A 76 14.35 14.74 -17.01
C PHE A 76 15.05 14.01 -15.86
N GLY A 77 14.95 12.69 -15.84
CA GLY A 77 15.66 11.87 -14.88
C GLY A 77 17.17 12.09 -14.97
N THR A 78 17.86 11.77 -13.92
CA THR A 78 19.32 11.82 -13.83
C THR A 78 19.99 11.13 -15.02
N PRO A 79 21.12 11.62 -15.56
CA PRO A 79 21.86 10.89 -16.58
C PRO A 79 22.19 9.46 -16.13
N PRO A 80 21.96 8.44 -16.99
CA PRO A 80 21.94 7.03 -16.57
C PRO A 80 23.26 6.53 -15.96
N GLN A 81 24.38 7.12 -16.34
CA GLN A 81 25.69 6.74 -15.76
C GLN A 81 25.84 7.06 -14.27
N TYR A 82 25.06 8.00 -13.71
CA TYR A 82 25.09 8.38 -12.31
C TYR A 82 24.04 7.67 -11.46
N VAL A 83 23.06 6.99 -12.10
CA VAL A 83 21.95 6.36 -11.39
C VAL A 83 22.41 5.35 -10.33
N PRO A 84 23.32 4.40 -10.61
CA PRO A 84 23.74 3.43 -9.59
C PRO A 84 24.35 4.08 -8.36
N ASP A 85 25.24 5.07 -8.57
CA ASP A 85 25.94 5.74 -7.46
C ASP A 85 24.97 6.56 -6.61
N LEU A 86 24.06 7.32 -7.24
CA LEU A 86 23.09 8.14 -6.54
C LEU A 86 22.05 7.29 -5.78
N VAL A 87 21.65 6.13 -6.31
CA VAL A 87 20.79 5.20 -5.57
C VAL A 87 21.51 4.64 -4.35
N MET A 88 22.78 4.26 -4.47
CA MET A 88 23.59 3.81 -3.33
C MET A 88 23.72 4.90 -2.27
N GLU A 89 24.04 6.12 -2.66
CA GLU A 89 24.14 7.28 -1.77
C GLU A 89 22.81 7.56 -1.06
N LEU A 90 21.68 7.49 -1.76
CA LEU A 90 20.36 7.69 -1.19
C LEU A 90 20.00 6.61 -0.16
N LEU A 91 20.30 5.34 -0.45
CA LEU A 91 20.09 4.23 0.48
C LEU A 91 20.96 4.34 1.72
N ASP A 92 22.23 4.72 1.55
CA ASP A 92 23.15 4.95 2.68
C ASP A 92 22.72 6.14 3.53
N TRP A 93 22.28 7.24 2.90
CA TRP A 93 21.69 8.36 3.60
C TRP A 93 20.44 7.94 4.39
N ALA A 94 19.56 7.17 3.80
CA ALA A 94 18.36 6.69 4.48
C ALA A 94 18.69 5.78 5.68
N LYS A 95 19.78 5.01 5.60
CA LYS A 95 20.26 4.14 6.67
C LYS A 95 20.86 4.93 7.83
N THR A 96 21.68 5.94 7.53
CA THR A 96 22.51 6.66 8.52
C THR A 96 21.89 7.93 9.07
N SER A 97 20.81 8.44 8.42
CA SER A 97 20.16 9.69 8.81
C SER A 97 19.47 9.58 10.17
N GLU A 98 19.64 10.62 11.01
CA GLU A 98 18.95 10.77 12.30
C GLU A 98 17.58 11.46 12.17
N ILE A 99 17.17 11.87 10.95
CA ILE A 99 15.88 12.51 10.69
C ILE A 99 14.76 11.52 11.02
N HIS A 100 13.69 12.02 11.61
CA HIS A 100 12.52 11.19 11.94
C HIS A 100 11.98 10.43 10.72
N MET A 101 11.62 9.16 10.90
CA MET A 101 11.27 8.24 9.79
C MET A 101 10.14 8.77 8.89
N LEU A 102 9.14 9.46 9.44
CA LEU A 102 8.08 10.09 8.64
C LEU A 102 8.61 11.11 7.61
N ILE A 103 9.63 11.88 7.98
CA ILE A 103 10.25 12.85 7.08
C ILE A 103 11.23 12.14 6.16
N ARG A 104 12.07 11.26 6.71
CA ARG A 104 13.08 10.50 5.98
C ARG A 104 12.47 9.71 4.82
N SER A 105 11.36 9.01 5.06
CA SER A 105 10.66 8.26 4.01
C SER A 105 10.08 9.16 2.91
N CYS A 106 9.62 10.37 3.26
CA CYS A 106 9.15 11.34 2.27
C CYS A 106 10.30 11.90 1.42
N VAL A 107 11.43 12.27 2.06
CA VAL A 107 12.64 12.72 1.33
C VAL A 107 13.16 11.62 0.43
N PHE A 108 13.27 10.39 0.95
CA PHE A 108 13.70 9.24 0.16
C PHE A 108 12.81 9.03 -1.08
N HIS A 109 11.50 9.10 -0.89
CA HIS A 109 10.53 8.95 -1.99
C HIS A 109 10.75 10.03 -3.06
N TYR A 110 10.88 11.29 -2.65
CA TYR A 110 11.12 12.43 -3.55
C TYR A 110 12.42 12.27 -4.34
N GLU A 111 13.52 11.98 -3.66
CA GLU A 111 14.82 11.81 -4.28
C GLU A 111 14.87 10.61 -5.24
N LEU A 112 14.22 9.49 -4.89
CA LEU A 112 14.14 8.32 -5.77
C LEU A 112 13.32 8.62 -7.04
N GLU A 113 12.26 9.42 -6.93
CA GLU A 113 11.50 9.89 -8.09
C GLU A 113 12.34 10.83 -8.99
N LEU A 114 13.18 11.69 -8.39
CA LEU A 114 14.10 12.57 -9.16
C LEU A 114 15.20 11.77 -9.87
N ILE A 115 15.81 10.82 -9.19
CA ILE A 115 16.82 9.93 -9.78
C ILE A 115 16.20 9.15 -10.95
N HIS A 116 14.95 8.71 -10.79
CA HIS A 116 14.18 7.96 -11.78
C HIS A 116 14.95 6.75 -12.30
N PRO A 117 15.29 5.77 -11.44
CA PRO A 117 16.31 4.77 -11.74
C PRO A 117 15.94 3.74 -12.80
N PHE A 118 14.66 3.55 -13.09
CA PHE A 118 14.15 2.51 -13.99
C PHE A 118 13.56 3.10 -15.28
N ALA A 119 13.46 2.28 -16.33
CA ALA A 119 12.82 2.69 -17.58
C ALA A 119 11.28 2.81 -17.44
N ASP A 120 10.67 2.02 -16.54
CA ASP A 120 9.24 2.08 -16.16
C ASP A 120 9.11 1.53 -14.74
N GLY A 121 8.04 1.84 -14.05
CA GLY A 121 7.74 1.32 -12.70
C GLY A 121 8.33 2.13 -11.54
N ASN A 122 8.97 3.27 -11.79
CA ASN A 122 9.56 4.11 -10.74
C ASN A 122 8.54 4.48 -9.66
N GLY A 123 7.39 5.05 -10.02
CA GLY A 123 6.38 5.42 -9.05
C GLY A 123 5.85 4.26 -8.21
N ARG A 124 5.74 3.06 -8.77
CA ARG A 124 5.34 1.85 -8.03
C ARG A 124 6.39 1.46 -6.99
N VAL A 125 7.67 1.46 -7.39
CA VAL A 125 8.79 1.15 -6.49
C VAL A 125 8.96 2.24 -5.43
N CYS A 126 8.85 3.52 -5.78
CA CYS A 126 8.94 4.62 -4.81
C CYS A 126 7.88 4.51 -3.71
N ARG A 127 6.63 4.19 -4.07
CA ARG A 127 5.55 3.98 -3.09
C ARG A 127 5.78 2.75 -2.23
N LEU A 128 6.20 1.63 -2.82
CA LEU A 128 6.56 0.42 -2.08
C LEU A 128 7.68 0.71 -1.07
N TRP A 129 8.75 1.38 -1.52
CA TRP A 129 9.89 1.70 -0.66
C TRP A 129 9.55 2.68 0.46
N HIS A 130 8.67 3.64 0.17
CA HIS A 130 8.11 4.52 1.19
C HIS A 130 7.38 3.71 2.29
N THR A 131 6.53 2.76 1.89
CA THR A 131 5.82 1.87 2.82
C THR A 131 6.81 0.97 3.58
N LEU A 132 7.82 0.42 2.90
CA LEU A 132 8.85 -0.41 3.51
C LEU A 132 9.63 0.35 4.60
N LEU A 133 10.10 1.56 4.30
CA LEU A 133 10.80 2.41 5.27
C LEU A 133 9.91 2.73 6.48
N LEU A 134 8.66 3.10 6.27
CA LEU A 134 7.72 3.37 7.36
C LEU A 134 7.43 2.13 8.21
N SER A 135 7.32 0.96 7.59
CA SER A 135 7.04 -0.31 8.29
C SER A 135 8.19 -0.74 9.21
N GLN A 136 9.45 -0.39 8.88
CA GLN A 136 10.60 -0.60 9.76
C GLN A 136 10.50 0.22 11.05
N TRP A 137 9.88 1.38 11.00
CA TRP A 137 9.65 2.21 12.18
C TRP A 137 8.41 1.75 12.98
N ASN A 138 7.31 1.45 12.27
CA ASN A 138 6.09 0.93 12.88
C ASN A 138 5.39 -0.03 11.92
N PRO A 139 5.28 -1.34 12.26
CA PRO A 139 4.70 -2.37 11.40
C PRO A 139 3.25 -2.07 10.93
N ALA A 140 2.51 -1.22 11.65
CA ALA A 140 1.16 -0.83 11.23
C ALA A 140 1.15 -0.12 9.87
N PHE A 141 2.25 0.53 9.48
CA PHE A 141 2.34 1.20 8.17
C PHE A 141 2.34 0.24 6.97
N ALA A 142 2.72 -1.01 7.15
CA ALA A 142 2.61 -2.03 6.09
C ALA A 142 1.15 -2.27 5.64
N TRP A 143 0.18 -1.92 6.48
CA TRP A 143 -1.25 -2.13 6.24
C TRP A 143 -2.01 -0.84 5.89
N LEU A 144 -1.33 0.30 5.88
CA LEU A 144 -1.97 1.58 5.56
C LEU A 144 -2.04 1.79 4.05
N PRO A 145 -3.22 2.10 3.49
CA PRO A 145 -3.41 2.28 2.06
C PRO A 145 -2.92 3.67 1.56
N VAL A 146 -1.67 4.04 1.89
CA VAL A 146 -1.10 5.34 1.47
C VAL A 146 -1.09 5.47 -0.05
N GLU A 147 -0.84 4.37 -0.77
CA GLU A 147 -0.90 4.33 -2.24
C GLU A 147 -2.28 4.71 -2.79
N SER A 148 -3.36 4.25 -2.15
CA SER A 148 -4.72 4.59 -2.58
C SER A 148 -4.97 6.08 -2.45
N ILE A 149 -4.54 6.70 -1.35
CA ILE A 149 -4.69 8.15 -1.16
C ILE A 149 -3.85 8.94 -2.17
N ILE A 150 -2.62 8.50 -2.46
CA ILE A 150 -1.80 9.12 -3.50
C ILE A 150 -2.47 8.99 -4.87
N HIS A 151 -3.02 7.82 -5.18
CA HIS A 151 -3.76 7.58 -6.42
C HIS A 151 -4.98 8.50 -6.55
N ASP A 152 -5.78 8.60 -5.51
CA ASP A 152 -6.99 9.45 -5.50
C ASP A 152 -6.66 10.95 -5.58
N ARG A 153 -5.47 11.35 -5.12
CA ARG A 153 -4.95 12.72 -5.16
C ARG A 153 -3.80 12.88 -6.17
N GLN A 154 -3.82 12.12 -7.24
CA GLN A 154 -2.71 12.05 -8.21
C GLN A 154 -2.30 13.42 -8.78
N GLN A 155 -3.26 14.30 -9.05
CA GLN A 155 -2.96 15.66 -9.54
C GLN A 155 -2.21 16.50 -8.51
N GLU A 156 -2.60 16.41 -7.25
CA GLU A 156 -1.91 17.10 -6.15
C GLU A 156 -0.50 16.53 -5.94
N TYR A 157 -0.34 15.22 -6.06
CA TYR A 157 0.95 14.56 -5.98
C TYR A 157 1.93 15.08 -7.03
N TYR A 158 1.53 15.12 -8.31
CA TYR A 158 2.39 15.66 -9.36
C TYR A 158 2.61 17.17 -9.22
N ALA A 159 1.62 17.93 -8.77
CA ALA A 159 1.79 19.35 -8.50
C ALA A 159 2.82 19.59 -7.39
N ALA A 160 2.81 18.77 -6.32
CA ALA A 160 3.77 18.87 -5.23
C ALA A 160 5.20 18.55 -5.69
N ILE A 161 5.38 17.53 -6.56
CA ILE A 161 6.68 17.22 -7.17
C ILE A 161 7.17 18.41 -8.01
N ASN A 162 6.32 18.95 -8.89
CA ASN A 162 6.72 20.04 -9.79
C ASN A 162 7.10 21.31 -9.02
N VAL A 163 6.29 21.70 -8.04
CA VAL A 163 6.58 22.87 -7.19
C VAL A 163 7.88 22.68 -6.43
N SER A 164 8.12 21.47 -5.91
CA SER A 164 9.36 21.14 -5.19
C SER A 164 10.57 21.18 -6.14
N ASN A 165 10.45 20.67 -7.37
CA ASN A 165 11.51 20.71 -8.38
C ASN A 165 11.85 22.14 -8.78
N ASP A 166 10.86 23.00 -9.01
CA ASP A 166 11.04 24.39 -9.39
C ASP A 166 11.70 25.21 -8.26
N ALA A 167 11.37 24.89 -7.01
CA ALA A 167 11.93 25.53 -5.82
C ALA A 167 13.33 24.99 -5.45
N GLY A 168 13.72 23.81 -5.96
CA GLY A 168 14.94 23.12 -5.56
C GLY A 168 14.93 22.62 -4.11
N GLU A 169 13.72 22.38 -3.55
CA GLU A 169 13.54 21.87 -2.19
C GLU A 169 12.32 20.96 -2.08
N SER A 170 12.34 19.98 -1.16
CA SER A 170 11.30 18.96 -1.03
C SER A 170 10.17 19.28 -0.05
N THR A 171 10.11 20.49 0.52
CA THR A 171 9.17 20.84 1.60
C THR A 171 7.72 20.61 1.20
N VAL A 172 7.30 21.13 0.03
CA VAL A 172 5.91 21.01 -0.46
C VAL A 172 5.53 19.55 -0.68
N PHE A 173 6.45 18.75 -1.23
CA PHE A 173 6.24 17.31 -1.41
C PHE A 173 6.11 16.59 -0.06
N ILE A 174 6.97 16.90 0.91
CA ILE A 174 6.92 16.31 2.26
C ILE A 174 5.57 16.64 2.93
N GLU A 175 5.10 17.88 2.87
CA GLU A 175 3.82 18.28 3.42
C GLU A 175 2.65 17.54 2.79
N PHE A 176 2.66 17.38 1.46
CA PHE A 176 1.68 16.55 0.74
C PHE A 176 1.69 15.10 1.25
N MET A 177 2.86 14.46 1.33
CA MET A 177 3.00 13.07 1.76
C MET A 177 2.55 12.87 3.22
N LEU A 178 2.90 13.78 4.12
CA LEU A 178 2.42 13.76 5.51
C LEU A 178 0.90 13.91 5.60
N SER A 179 0.31 14.75 4.73
CA SER A 179 -1.14 14.88 4.60
C SER A 179 -1.79 13.57 4.13
N ALA A 180 -1.19 12.87 3.16
CA ALA A 180 -1.67 11.57 2.66
C ALA A 180 -1.57 10.49 3.75
N ILE A 181 -0.45 10.40 4.46
CA ILE A 181 -0.26 9.48 5.59
C ILE A 181 -1.31 9.74 6.68
N LYS A 182 -1.53 11.02 7.05
CA LYS A 182 -2.55 11.40 8.03
C LYS A 182 -3.95 10.97 7.60
N ALA A 183 -4.31 11.18 6.34
CA ALA A 183 -5.60 10.75 5.79
C ALA A 183 -5.77 9.23 5.88
N SER A 184 -4.77 8.45 5.45
CA SER A 184 -4.79 6.99 5.58
C SER A 184 -4.97 6.50 7.01
N LEU A 185 -4.30 7.13 7.97
CA LEU A 185 -4.44 6.82 9.39
C LEU A 185 -5.84 7.12 9.91
N MET A 186 -6.40 8.27 9.55
CA MET A 186 -7.76 8.66 9.98
C MET A 186 -8.83 7.71 9.40
N ASP A 187 -8.66 7.29 8.13
CA ASP A 187 -9.56 6.34 7.50
C ASP A 187 -9.47 4.95 8.17
N ALA A 188 -8.27 4.47 8.47
CA ALA A 188 -8.07 3.21 9.16
C ALA A 188 -8.69 3.21 10.57
N ILE A 189 -8.54 4.29 11.33
CA ILE A 189 -9.17 4.46 12.66
C ILE A 189 -10.69 4.46 12.51
N SER A 190 -11.24 5.25 11.59
CA SER A 190 -12.70 5.32 11.35
C SER A 190 -13.29 3.97 10.95
N MET A 191 -12.58 3.17 10.15
CA MET A 191 -13.01 1.81 9.80
C MET A 191 -12.98 0.87 11.02
N SER A 192 -11.94 0.98 11.86
CA SER A 192 -11.84 0.19 13.09
C SER A 192 -12.97 0.50 14.06
N ASP A 193 -13.33 1.77 14.25
CA ASP A 193 -14.41 2.20 15.12
C ASP A 193 -15.76 1.67 14.61
N LYS A 194 -16.05 1.81 13.31
CA LYS A 194 -17.27 1.26 12.70
C LYS A 194 -17.39 -0.26 12.86
N MET A 195 -16.27 -1.00 12.69
CA MET A 195 -16.25 -2.45 12.89
C MET A 195 -16.47 -2.83 14.35
N SER A 196 -15.97 -2.04 15.30
CA SER A 196 -16.20 -2.27 16.75
C SER A 196 -17.65 -1.98 17.13
N ASP A 197 -18.23 -0.89 16.60
CA ASP A 197 -19.63 -0.52 16.83
C ASP A 197 -20.59 -1.55 16.26
N GLU A 198 -20.38 -2.05 15.04
CA GLU A 198 -21.19 -3.11 14.45
C GLU A 198 -21.11 -4.43 15.24
N LYS A 199 -19.95 -4.80 15.76
CA LYS A 199 -19.79 -5.99 16.62
C LYS A 199 -20.48 -5.82 17.97
N MET A 200 -20.37 -4.64 18.57
CA MET A 200 -21.00 -4.30 19.83
C MET A 200 -22.53 -4.25 19.68
N ASP A 201 -23.05 -3.68 18.60
CA ASP A 201 -24.48 -3.61 18.32
C ASP A 201 -25.09 -5.03 18.13
N LYS A 202 -24.43 -5.89 17.36
CA LYS A 202 -24.85 -7.30 17.19
C LYS A 202 -24.81 -8.09 18.50
N ALA A 203 -23.79 -7.87 19.34
CA ALA A 203 -23.69 -8.53 20.63
C ALA A 203 -24.79 -8.04 21.60
N THR A 204 -25.04 -6.74 21.63
CA THR A 204 -26.10 -6.11 22.43
C THR A 204 -27.49 -6.59 21.99
N LEU A 205 -27.72 -6.70 20.69
CA LEU A 205 -29.00 -7.21 20.14
C LEU A 205 -29.22 -8.67 20.50
N ARG A 206 -28.17 -9.50 20.45
CA ARG A 206 -28.22 -10.90 20.88
C ARG A 206 -28.52 -11.01 22.38
N TRP A 207 -27.87 -10.17 23.19
CA TRP A 207 -28.09 -10.16 24.63
C TRP A 207 -29.51 -9.76 25.00
N LYS A 208 -30.09 -8.73 24.39
CA LYS A 208 -31.48 -8.35 24.59
C LYS A 208 -32.47 -9.49 24.28
N LYS A 209 -32.26 -10.23 23.21
CA LYS A 209 -33.10 -11.39 22.89
C LYS A 209 -33.01 -12.52 23.95
N ILE A 210 -31.82 -12.73 24.49
CA ILE A 210 -31.59 -13.70 25.59
C ILE A 210 -32.28 -13.24 26.88
N GLU A 211 -32.17 -11.96 27.23
CA GLU A 211 -32.86 -11.40 28.41
C GLU A 211 -34.40 -11.50 28.28
N GLU A 212 -34.94 -11.25 27.08
CA GLU A 212 -36.39 -11.36 26.85
C GLU A 212 -36.87 -12.79 26.99
N TYR A 213 -36.12 -13.77 26.51
CA TYR A 213 -36.39 -15.19 26.68
C TYR A 213 -36.39 -15.61 28.16
N LEU A 214 -35.40 -15.15 28.95
CA LEU A 214 -35.26 -15.43 30.38
C LEU A 214 -36.36 -14.81 31.24
N LYS A 215 -37.12 -13.81 30.76
CA LYS A 215 -38.30 -13.29 31.50
C LYS A 215 -39.43 -14.30 31.61
N THR A 216 -39.48 -15.28 30.71
CA THR A 216 -40.53 -16.29 30.63
C THR A 216 -40.02 -17.71 30.86
N HIS A 217 -38.72 -17.90 31.05
CA HIS A 217 -38.08 -19.19 31.24
C HIS A 217 -37.01 -19.07 32.32
N ASP A 218 -37.00 -19.98 33.31
CA ASP A 218 -36.08 -19.95 34.45
C ASP A 218 -34.63 -20.28 34.07
N TYR A 219 -34.39 -20.86 32.90
CA TYR A 219 -33.05 -21.20 32.38
C TYR A 219 -33.03 -21.21 30.87
N ILE A 220 -31.82 -21.17 30.29
CA ILE A 220 -31.58 -21.20 28.84
C ILE A 220 -30.49 -22.25 28.53
N MET A 221 -30.75 -23.11 27.54
CA MET A 221 -29.79 -24.09 27.05
C MET A 221 -29.20 -23.62 25.69
N ASN A 222 -28.08 -24.26 25.31
CA ASN A 222 -27.42 -23.93 24.03
C ASN A 222 -28.34 -24.08 22.78
N ALA A 223 -29.34 -24.97 22.84
CA ALA A 223 -30.34 -25.14 21.81
C ALA A 223 -31.26 -23.92 21.71
N ASP A 224 -31.69 -23.39 22.88
CA ASP A 224 -32.57 -22.23 22.98
C ASP A 224 -31.86 -20.95 22.48
N VAL A 225 -30.57 -20.78 22.83
CA VAL A 225 -29.75 -19.66 22.35
C VAL A 225 -29.73 -19.62 20.79
N ARG A 226 -29.58 -20.78 20.14
CA ARG A 226 -29.61 -20.86 18.68
C ARG A 226 -30.97 -20.49 18.09
N GLY A 227 -32.06 -20.87 18.74
CA GLY A 227 -33.43 -20.55 18.32
C GLY A 227 -33.77 -19.08 18.53
N VAL A 228 -33.39 -18.49 19.68
CA VAL A 228 -33.72 -17.11 20.06
C VAL A 228 -32.87 -16.08 19.31
N VAL A 229 -31.60 -16.37 19.07
CA VAL A 229 -30.66 -15.43 18.44
C VAL A 229 -30.75 -15.45 16.91
N GLY A 230 -31.41 -16.49 16.33
CA GLY A 230 -31.49 -16.70 14.86
C GLY A 230 -30.24 -17.36 14.30
N ASN A 231 -30.41 -18.34 13.41
CA ASN A 231 -29.34 -19.02 12.73
C ASN A 231 -28.57 -18.04 11.83
N GLY A 232 -27.35 -17.69 12.16
CA GLY A 232 -26.37 -17.38 11.15
C GLY A 232 -26.15 -18.67 10.33
N GLU A 233 -26.28 -18.59 9.02
CA GLU A 233 -26.21 -19.62 7.99
C GLU A 233 -25.58 -20.97 8.42
N SER A 234 -26.41 -21.99 8.50
CA SER A 234 -25.95 -23.36 8.67
C SER A 234 -25.33 -23.84 7.36
N ASN A 235 -24.02 -23.91 7.29
CA ASN A 235 -23.33 -24.81 6.38
C ASN A 235 -23.66 -26.26 6.79
N SER A 236 -24.73 -26.81 6.26
CA SER A 236 -25.04 -28.24 6.32
C SER A 236 -24.08 -28.96 5.36
N CYS A 237 -23.05 -29.57 5.92
CA CYS A 237 -22.30 -30.61 5.26
C CYS A 237 -23.18 -31.89 5.29
N PRO A 238 -23.54 -32.52 4.17
CA PRO A 238 -24.22 -33.81 4.22
C PRO A 238 -23.19 -34.90 4.51
N ILE A 239 -23.37 -35.56 5.65
CA ILE A 239 -22.69 -36.83 5.94
C ILE A 239 -23.47 -37.87 5.11
N SER A 240 -22.84 -38.41 4.07
CA SER A 240 -23.31 -39.61 3.38
C SER A 240 -22.85 -40.85 4.15
N ASN A 241 -23.78 -41.73 4.37
CA ASN A 241 -23.59 -43.13 4.78
C ASN A 241 -22.73 -43.88 3.78
#